data_80c4267cdff5007047415d76a2e51b52
#
_entry.id   80c4267cdff5007047415d76a2e51b52
#
_cell.length_a   1.000
_cell.length_b   1.000
_cell.length_c   1.000
_cell.angle_alpha   90.00
_cell.angle_beta   90.00
_cell.angle_gamma   90.00
#
_symmetry.space_group_name_H-M   'P 1'
#
loop_
_entity.id
_entity.type
_entity.pdbx_description
1 polymer ?
#
loop_
_entity_poly.entity_id
_entity_poly.type
_entity_poly.pdbx_seq_one_letter_code
_entity_poly.pdbx_strand_id
1 'polypeptide(L)'
;AWSLLRARKAQQEAQAACSAKTAFLSRMSHDIRTPLNGIIGILGANEAHAEDAEYVSQNRKKARVAADHLLSLINDVLDMSKIEDSKVVLEHKPFNVIDVIDEVLVVGRLRAPEFGVTIESIGAEDLVHTDVIGSPDHVRRVLLNLVDNAVKYNRLGGTVRCAVDELGVKGNIVTYRFVVSDTGVGMSEEFLKRIFEPFTQAGSDARSNYQGTGMGMPIVKGFVEKMDGSIDVTSTQGEGSSFCVVLPFEIDHAPERHAGSADAEGECDVSGMRVLLAEDNDLNLEIATTLLADEGVAVTCAANGREAFDTFVDRPAGSFDAILMDIMMPVMDGYEAACAIRRSVK
;
A
#
# COMPACT_ATOMS: atom_id res chain seq x y z
N ALA A 1 47.17 -12.55 -12.29
CA ALA A 1 46.96 -11.35 -11.43
C ALA A 1 45.59 -10.73 -11.62
N TRP A 2 45.12 -10.51 -12.86
CA TRP A 2 43.83 -9.86 -13.16
C TRP A 2 42.60 -10.69 -12.75
N SER A 3 42.67 -12.02 -12.93
CA SER A 3 41.60 -12.95 -12.51
C SER A 3 41.45 -13.03 -10.99
N LEU A 4 42.56 -12.98 -10.25
CA LEU A 4 42.55 -12.97 -8.79
C LEU A 4 42.00 -11.66 -8.22
N LEU A 5 42.27 -10.53 -8.86
CA LEU A 5 41.67 -9.22 -8.47
C LEU A 5 40.18 -9.18 -8.70
N ARG A 6 39.68 -9.71 -9.84
CA ARG A 6 38.25 -9.84 -10.10
C ARG A 6 37.53 -10.77 -9.10
N ALA A 7 38.15 -11.93 -8.80
CA ALA A 7 37.61 -12.88 -7.85
C ALA A 7 37.53 -12.27 -6.44
N ARG A 8 38.59 -11.56 -6.00
CA ARG A 8 38.57 -10.85 -4.71
C ARG A 8 37.51 -9.75 -4.65
N LYS A 9 37.34 -8.96 -5.71
CA LYS A 9 36.31 -7.92 -5.78
C LYS A 9 34.91 -8.52 -5.72
N ALA A 10 34.64 -9.56 -6.51
CA ALA A 10 33.35 -10.27 -6.48
C ALA A 10 33.06 -10.90 -5.09
N GLN A 11 34.09 -11.45 -4.43
CA GLN A 11 33.96 -12.00 -3.09
C GLN A 11 33.65 -10.90 -2.04
N GLN A 12 34.29 -9.73 -2.13
CA GLN A 12 34.04 -8.60 -1.26
C GLN A 12 32.63 -8.04 -1.48
N GLU A 13 32.18 -7.92 -2.71
CA GLU A 13 30.83 -7.48 -3.06
C GLU A 13 29.75 -8.46 -2.54
N ALA A 14 29.98 -9.78 -2.71
CA ALA A 14 29.09 -10.81 -2.19
C ALA A 14 29.04 -10.81 -0.64
N GLN A 15 30.18 -10.59 0.00
CA GLN A 15 30.27 -10.54 1.46
C GLN A 15 29.62 -9.28 2.03
N ALA A 16 29.76 -8.14 1.36
CA ALA A 16 29.06 -6.89 1.70
C ALA A 16 27.54 -7.04 1.56
N ALA A 17 27.08 -7.65 0.46
CA ALA A 17 25.64 -7.93 0.24
C ALA A 17 25.06 -8.88 1.31
N CYS A 18 25.80 -9.94 1.66
CA CYS A 18 25.38 -10.88 2.73
C CYS A 18 25.29 -10.19 4.09
N SER A 19 26.29 -9.36 4.41
CA SER A 19 26.30 -8.60 5.68
C SER A 19 25.16 -7.57 5.74
N ALA A 20 24.88 -6.89 4.63
CA ALA A 20 23.75 -5.97 4.52
C ALA A 20 22.41 -6.70 4.72
N LYS A 21 22.24 -7.89 4.09
CA LYS A 21 21.03 -8.71 4.24
C LYS A 21 20.83 -9.22 5.67
N THR A 22 21.91 -9.60 6.35
CA THR A 22 21.83 -10.03 7.76
C THR A 22 21.47 -8.87 8.68
N ALA A 23 22.08 -7.71 8.48
CA ALA A 23 21.76 -6.49 9.22
C ALA A 23 20.30 -6.05 8.97
N PHE A 24 19.80 -6.23 7.75
CA PHE A 24 18.40 -6.03 7.39
C PHE A 24 17.45 -6.89 8.22
N LEU A 25 17.62 -8.21 8.19
CA LEU A 25 16.76 -9.14 8.91
C LEU A 25 16.77 -8.87 10.43
N SER A 26 17.90 -8.49 10.99
CA SER A 26 18.02 -8.12 12.39
C SER A 26 17.23 -6.85 12.74
N ARG A 27 17.32 -5.79 11.92
CA ARG A 27 16.55 -4.55 12.12
C ARG A 27 15.06 -4.82 11.94
N MET A 28 14.65 -5.54 10.89
CA MET A 28 13.26 -5.92 10.66
C MET A 28 12.65 -6.67 11.83
N SER A 29 13.40 -7.64 12.40
CA SER A 29 12.94 -8.36 13.58
C SER A 29 12.72 -7.43 14.78
N HIS A 30 13.57 -6.41 14.96
CA HIS A 30 13.42 -5.40 16.00
C HIS A 30 12.20 -4.51 15.73
N ASP A 31 12.04 -4.00 14.50
CA ASP A 31 11.02 -3.04 14.12
C ASP A 31 9.61 -3.67 14.08
N ILE A 32 9.53 -4.97 13.78
CA ILE A 32 8.29 -5.78 13.91
C ILE A 32 7.97 -6.04 15.38
N ARG A 33 8.97 -6.34 16.20
CA ARG A 33 8.77 -6.70 17.61
C ARG A 33 8.27 -5.52 18.44
N THR A 34 8.72 -4.30 18.14
CA THR A 34 8.36 -3.09 18.90
C THR A 34 6.85 -2.80 18.87
N PRO A 35 6.18 -2.64 17.72
CA PRO A 35 4.73 -2.43 17.67
C PRO A 35 3.97 -3.66 18.19
N LEU A 36 4.42 -4.88 17.91
CA LEU A 36 3.79 -6.10 18.40
C LEU A 36 3.78 -6.16 19.93
N ASN A 37 4.90 -5.89 20.59
CA ASN A 37 4.97 -5.82 22.04
C ASN A 37 4.13 -4.66 22.60
N GLY A 38 4.03 -3.55 21.87
CA GLY A 38 3.12 -2.44 22.18
C GLY A 38 1.66 -2.89 22.19
N ILE A 39 1.21 -3.61 21.16
CA ILE A 39 -0.15 -4.16 21.07
C ILE A 39 -0.42 -5.12 22.23
N ILE A 40 0.48 -6.08 22.47
CA ILE A 40 0.34 -7.07 23.56
C ILE A 40 0.26 -6.35 24.92
N GLY A 41 1.12 -5.35 25.14
CA GLY A 41 1.12 -4.57 26.39
C GLY A 41 -0.18 -3.77 26.58
N ILE A 42 -0.72 -3.20 25.50
CA ILE A 42 -2.01 -2.49 25.51
C ILE A 42 -3.17 -3.44 25.84
N LEU A 43 -3.18 -4.63 25.25
CA LEU A 43 -4.22 -5.64 25.52
C LEU A 43 -4.20 -6.06 26.99
N GLY A 44 -3.03 -6.39 27.56
CA GLY A 44 -2.90 -6.72 28.98
C GLY A 44 -3.28 -5.55 29.91
N ALA A 45 -2.97 -4.30 29.51
CA ALA A 45 -3.38 -3.13 30.27
C ALA A 45 -4.91 -2.91 30.24
N ASN A 46 -5.56 -3.20 29.11
CA ASN A 46 -7.02 -3.14 29.00
C ASN A 46 -7.73 -4.19 29.87
N GLU A 47 -7.17 -5.39 29.99
CA GLU A 47 -7.69 -6.41 30.90
C GLU A 47 -7.65 -5.94 32.36
N ALA A 48 -6.55 -5.29 32.78
CA ALA A 48 -6.40 -4.78 34.13
C ALA A 48 -7.32 -3.55 34.43
N HIS A 49 -7.79 -2.85 33.41
CA HIS A 49 -8.60 -1.63 33.54
C HIS A 49 -9.93 -1.77 32.77
N ALA A 50 -10.51 -2.96 32.74
CA ALA A 50 -11.71 -3.27 31.93
C ALA A 50 -12.94 -2.42 32.28
N GLU A 51 -13.02 -1.91 33.52
CA GLU A 51 -14.13 -1.06 33.99
C GLU A 51 -13.99 0.42 33.55
N ASP A 52 -12.79 0.86 33.11
CA ASP A 52 -12.55 2.22 32.62
C ASP A 52 -12.72 2.29 31.10
N ALA A 53 -13.95 2.58 30.67
CA ALA A 53 -14.31 2.62 29.25
C ALA A 53 -13.51 3.67 28.45
N GLU A 54 -13.16 4.81 29.08
CA GLU A 54 -12.37 5.86 28.41
C GLU A 54 -10.92 5.38 28.19
N TYR A 55 -10.31 4.82 29.22
CA TYR A 55 -8.98 4.23 29.13
C TYR A 55 -8.90 3.13 28.06
N VAL A 56 -9.87 2.20 28.07
CA VAL A 56 -9.95 1.12 27.06
C VAL A 56 -10.14 1.69 25.66
N SER A 57 -10.99 2.69 25.47
CA SER A 57 -11.22 3.34 24.16
C SER A 57 -9.95 4.01 23.62
N GLN A 58 -9.25 4.76 24.46
CA GLN A 58 -7.98 5.41 24.08
C GLN A 58 -6.92 4.38 23.72
N ASN A 59 -6.83 3.30 24.47
CA ASN A 59 -5.87 2.22 24.22
C ASN A 59 -6.21 1.42 22.96
N ARG A 60 -7.48 1.21 22.63
CA ARG A 60 -7.88 0.60 21.34
C ARG A 60 -7.36 1.41 20.15
N LYS A 61 -7.47 2.75 20.21
CA LYS A 61 -6.92 3.63 19.16
C LYS A 61 -5.41 3.47 19.02
N LYS A 62 -4.67 3.42 20.15
CA LYS A 62 -3.22 3.21 20.14
C LYS A 62 -2.84 1.83 19.59
N ALA A 63 -3.58 0.77 19.97
CA ALA A 63 -3.35 -0.58 19.46
C ALA A 63 -3.58 -0.66 17.95
N ARG A 64 -4.63 0.00 17.44
CA ARG A 64 -4.89 0.08 16.00
C ARG A 64 -3.77 0.78 15.25
N VAL A 65 -3.31 1.93 15.72
CA VAL A 65 -2.16 2.65 15.12
C VAL A 65 -0.91 1.77 15.09
N ALA A 66 -0.65 1.00 16.15
CA ALA A 66 0.49 0.08 16.20
C ALA A 66 0.33 -1.10 15.24
N ALA A 67 -0.90 -1.63 15.06
CA ALA A 67 -1.20 -2.70 14.13
C ALA A 67 -1.08 -2.23 12.66
N ASP A 68 -1.62 -1.05 12.33
CA ASP A 68 -1.51 -0.44 11.01
C ASP A 68 -0.03 -0.19 10.63
N HIS A 69 0.77 0.27 11.61
CA HIS A 69 2.20 0.44 11.41
C HIS A 69 2.91 -0.90 11.15
N LEU A 70 2.56 -1.95 11.91
CA LEU A 70 3.12 -3.30 11.71
C LEU A 70 2.76 -3.85 10.32
N LEU A 71 1.52 -3.68 9.88
CA LEU A 71 1.07 -4.11 8.56
C LEU A 71 1.83 -3.36 7.44
N SER A 72 2.03 -2.06 7.60
CA SER A 72 2.86 -1.27 6.67
C SER A 72 4.28 -1.79 6.58
N LEU A 73 4.92 -2.11 7.73
CA LEU A 73 6.26 -2.70 7.78
C LEU A 73 6.35 -4.03 7.03
N ILE A 74 5.38 -4.92 7.25
CA ILE A 74 5.32 -6.22 6.59
C ILE A 74 5.18 -6.04 5.07
N ASN A 75 4.29 -5.16 4.63
CA ASN A 75 4.09 -4.88 3.21
C ASN A 75 5.34 -4.29 2.56
N ASP A 76 6.05 -3.37 3.24
CA ASP A 76 7.30 -2.81 2.75
C ASP A 76 8.39 -3.89 2.56
N VAL A 77 8.48 -4.84 3.50
CA VAL A 77 9.41 -5.99 3.40
C VAL A 77 9.07 -6.88 2.22
N LEU A 78 7.79 -7.21 2.04
CA LEU A 78 7.32 -8.04 0.93
C LEU A 78 7.59 -7.39 -0.42
N ASP A 79 7.37 -6.08 -0.53
CA ASP A 79 7.63 -5.37 -1.78
C ASP A 79 9.12 -5.26 -2.08
N MET A 80 9.94 -4.95 -1.06
CA MET A 80 11.37 -4.92 -1.24
C MET A 80 11.90 -6.28 -1.71
N SER A 81 11.40 -7.39 -1.13
CA SER A 81 11.74 -8.74 -1.57
C SER A 81 11.32 -9.00 -3.03
N LYS A 82 10.10 -8.57 -3.43
CA LYS A 82 9.63 -8.70 -4.82
C LYS A 82 10.48 -7.88 -5.80
N ILE A 83 10.91 -6.68 -5.40
CA ILE A 83 11.77 -5.80 -6.21
C ILE A 83 13.15 -6.45 -6.40
N GLU A 84 13.80 -6.91 -5.31
CA GLU A 84 15.12 -7.57 -5.35
C GLU A 84 15.10 -8.83 -6.22
N ASP A 85 14.09 -9.67 -6.07
CA ASP A 85 13.91 -10.90 -6.83
C ASP A 85 13.46 -10.65 -8.30
N SER A 86 13.24 -9.41 -8.70
CA SER A 86 12.64 -9.05 -10.00
C SER A 86 11.27 -9.70 -10.23
N LYS A 87 10.55 -10.03 -9.17
CA LYS A 87 9.22 -10.67 -9.20
C LYS A 87 8.05 -9.69 -9.14
N VAL A 88 8.31 -8.40 -9.22
CA VAL A 88 7.24 -7.41 -9.33
C VAL A 88 6.48 -7.66 -10.63
N VAL A 89 5.22 -8.01 -10.50
CA VAL A 89 4.30 -8.17 -11.64
C VAL A 89 3.51 -6.88 -11.75
N LEU A 90 3.80 -6.11 -12.79
CA LEU A 90 3.01 -4.93 -13.11
C LEU A 90 1.69 -5.38 -13.72
N GLU A 91 0.63 -4.78 -13.25
CA GLU A 91 -0.68 -4.93 -13.90
C GLU A 91 -0.66 -4.18 -15.24
N HIS A 92 -1.45 -4.66 -16.17
CA HIS A 92 -1.69 -3.98 -17.45
C HIS A 92 -3.20 -3.79 -17.59
N LYS A 93 -3.71 -2.83 -16.82
CA LYS A 93 -5.14 -2.53 -16.70
C LYS A 93 -5.42 -1.12 -17.20
N PRO A 94 -6.57 -0.90 -17.84
CA PRO A 94 -7.03 0.44 -18.12
C PRO A 94 -7.42 1.14 -16.80
N PHE A 95 -7.06 2.42 -16.68
CA PHE A 95 -7.42 3.26 -15.54
C PHE A 95 -7.38 4.75 -15.92
N ASN A 96 -8.07 5.57 -15.13
CA ASN A 96 -7.99 7.02 -15.26
C ASN A 96 -6.93 7.57 -14.30
N VAL A 97 -6.00 8.37 -14.80
CA VAL A 97 -4.89 8.94 -14.01
C VAL A 97 -5.41 9.92 -12.97
N ILE A 98 -6.47 10.67 -13.30
CA ILE A 98 -7.07 11.64 -12.36
C ILE A 98 -7.67 10.92 -11.17
N ASP A 99 -8.37 9.80 -11.36
CA ASP A 99 -8.96 9.04 -10.27
C ASP A 99 -7.89 8.59 -9.27
N VAL A 100 -6.75 8.10 -9.76
CA VAL A 100 -5.63 7.69 -8.89
C VAL A 100 -5.04 8.88 -8.13
N ILE A 101 -4.93 10.06 -8.77
CA ILE A 101 -4.45 11.29 -8.11
C ILE A 101 -5.44 11.72 -7.03
N ASP A 102 -6.73 11.73 -7.33
CA ASP A 102 -7.76 12.14 -6.39
C ASP A 102 -7.84 11.22 -5.18
N GLU A 103 -7.77 9.91 -5.35
CA GLU A 103 -7.68 8.95 -4.24
C GLU A 103 -6.47 9.25 -3.33
N VAL A 104 -5.30 9.50 -3.91
CA VAL A 104 -4.09 9.85 -3.15
C VAL A 104 -4.27 11.16 -2.39
N LEU A 105 -4.87 12.18 -3.02
CA LEU A 105 -5.12 13.46 -2.40
C LEU A 105 -6.15 13.38 -1.27
N VAL A 106 -7.20 12.57 -1.42
CA VAL A 106 -8.18 12.31 -0.35
C VAL A 106 -7.49 11.73 0.87
N VAL A 107 -6.69 10.66 0.70
CA VAL A 107 -5.94 10.04 1.81
C VAL A 107 -4.97 11.04 2.45
N GLY A 108 -4.22 11.79 1.63
CA GLY A 108 -3.30 12.81 2.12
C GLY A 108 -4.01 13.90 2.94
N ARG A 109 -5.13 14.43 2.45
CA ARG A 109 -5.93 15.47 3.12
C ARG A 109 -6.55 15.00 4.43
N LEU A 110 -6.88 13.73 4.58
CA LEU A 110 -7.35 13.16 5.84
C LEU A 110 -6.26 13.16 6.92
N ARG A 111 -4.99 12.96 6.54
CA ARG A 111 -3.85 12.91 7.48
C ARG A 111 -3.20 14.27 7.73
N ALA A 112 -3.22 15.15 6.75
CA ALA A 112 -2.55 16.46 6.81
C ALA A 112 -2.92 17.31 8.05
N PRO A 113 -4.18 17.34 8.54
CA PRO A 113 -4.56 18.10 9.74
C PRO A 113 -3.83 17.63 11.01
N GLU A 114 -3.53 16.35 11.14
CA GLU A 114 -2.80 15.81 12.31
C GLU A 114 -1.39 16.41 12.42
N PHE A 115 -0.83 16.83 11.28
CA PHE A 115 0.50 17.45 11.18
C PHE A 115 0.45 18.98 11.02
N GLY A 116 -0.76 19.55 10.96
CA GLY A 116 -0.97 20.98 10.71
C GLY A 116 -0.46 21.42 9.33
N VAL A 117 -0.64 20.58 8.31
CA VAL A 117 -0.15 20.77 6.92
C VAL A 117 -1.32 20.99 5.98
N THR A 118 -1.13 21.76 4.92
CA THR A 118 -2.10 21.96 3.85
C THR A 118 -1.65 21.25 2.57
N ILE A 119 -2.57 20.66 1.81
CA ILE A 119 -2.27 20.00 0.53
C ILE A 119 -2.95 20.75 -0.61
N GLU A 120 -2.15 21.16 -1.60
CA GLU A 120 -2.59 21.79 -2.84
C GLU A 120 -2.39 20.84 -4.02
N SER A 121 -3.34 20.82 -4.97
CA SER A 121 -3.26 20.06 -6.23
C SER A 121 -3.25 21.03 -7.41
N ILE A 122 -2.44 20.74 -8.42
CA ILE A 122 -2.25 21.59 -9.60
C ILE A 122 -2.10 20.71 -10.84
N GLY A 123 -2.77 21.10 -11.93
CA GLY A 123 -2.53 20.60 -13.29
C GLY A 123 -3.31 19.36 -13.68
N ALA A 124 -4.08 18.76 -12.79
CA ALA A 124 -4.92 17.59 -13.13
C ALA A 124 -6.00 17.93 -14.17
N GLU A 125 -6.53 19.16 -14.11
CA GLU A 125 -7.51 19.70 -15.06
C GLU A 125 -6.96 19.98 -16.45
N ASP A 126 -5.65 20.07 -16.62
CA ASP A 126 -5.00 20.39 -17.90
C ASP A 126 -4.56 19.13 -18.68
N LEU A 127 -4.76 17.93 -18.12
CA LEU A 127 -4.40 16.68 -18.79
C LEU A 127 -5.34 16.38 -19.96
N VAL A 128 -4.75 15.99 -21.09
CA VAL A 128 -5.47 15.69 -22.33
C VAL A 128 -5.82 14.20 -22.41
N HIS A 129 -4.87 13.33 -22.06
CA HIS A 129 -5.02 11.88 -22.13
C HIS A 129 -5.14 11.33 -20.71
N THR A 130 -6.36 11.22 -20.19
CA THR A 130 -6.59 10.79 -18.79
C THR A 130 -6.73 9.28 -18.66
N ASP A 131 -7.21 8.61 -19.72
CA ASP A 131 -7.45 7.17 -19.74
C ASP A 131 -6.25 6.46 -20.35
N VAL A 132 -5.62 5.61 -19.55
CA VAL A 132 -4.36 4.93 -19.88
C VAL A 132 -4.37 3.48 -19.44
N ILE A 133 -3.44 2.72 -19.98
CA ILE A 133 -3.21 1.31 -19.61
C ILE A 133 -1.88 1.22 -18.84
N GLY A 134 -1.92 0.59 -17.67
CA GLY A 134 -0.75 0.42 -16.81
C GLY A 134 -1.07 -0.28 -15.50
N SER A 135 -0.34 0.06 -14.45
CA SER A 135 -0.49 -0.53 -13.13
C SER A 135 -0.94 0.51 -12.10
N PRO A 136 -2.27 0.75 -11.96
CA PRO A 136 -2.80 1.80 -11.08
C PRO A 136 -2.37 1.64 -9.63
N ASP A 137 -2.28 0.40 -9.11
CA ASP A 137 -1.91 0.14 -7.72
C ASP A 137 -0.45 0.53 -7.42
N HIS A 138 0.45 0.30 -8.38
CA HIS A 138 1.84 0.74 -8.22
C HIS A 138 1.99 2.26 -8.32
N VAL A 139 1.25 2.91 -9.23
CA VAL A 139 1.20 4.38 -9.33
C VAL A 139 0.67 4.99 -8.04
N ARG A 140 -0.47 4.50 -7.55
CA ARG A 140 -1.07 4.91 -6.26
C ARG A 140 -0.06 4.78 -5.12
N ARG A 141 0.64 3.65 -5.05
CA ARG A 141 1.61 3.37 -3.99
C ARG A 141 2.82 4.29 -4.05
N VAL A 142 3.33 4.59 -5.24
CA VAL A 142 4.40 5.58 -5.45
C VAL A 142 3.95 6.95 -4.94
N LEU A 143 2.80 7.44 -5.39
CA LEU A 143 2.29 8.76 -5.03
C LEU A 143 1.95 8.87 -3.54
N LEU A 144 1.31 7.84 -2.94
CA LEU A 144 1.01 7.81 -1.51
C LEU A 144 2.29 7.89 -0.66
N ASN A 145 3.34 7.15 -1.02
CA ASN A 145 4.61 7.21 -0.30
C ASN A 145 5.23 8.62 -0.35
N LEU A 146 5.16 9.29 -1.49
CA LEU A 146 5.69 10.64 -1.65
C LEU A 146 4.87 11.65 -0.85
N VAL A 147 3.54 11.60 -0.93
CA VAL A 147 2.63 12.51 -0.21
C VAL A 147 2.73 12.28 1.30
N ASP A 148 2.76 11.02 1.75
CA ASP A 148 2.90 10.69 3.17
C ASP A 148 4.21 11.23 3.76
N ASN A 149 5.32 11.08 3.05
CA ASN A 149 6.59 11.66 3.44
C ASN A 149 6.56 13.19 3.46
N ALA A 150 5.95 13.82 2.45
CA ALA A 150 5.83 15.27 2.37
C ALA A 150 4.98 15.86 3.51
N VAL A 151 3.94 15.13 3.98
CA VAL A 151 3.14 15.49 5.15
C VAL A 151 3.93 15.24 6.44
N LYS A 152 4.50 14.06 6.60
CA LYS A 152 5.17 13.59 7.81
C LYS A 152 6.41 14.42 8.18
N TYR A 153 7.21 14.77 7.19
CA TYR A 153 8.45 15.52 7.38
C TYR A 153 8.29 17.02 7.15
N ASN A 154 7.04 17.49 7.12
CA ASN A 154 6.74 18.92 7.03
C ASN A 154 6.89 19.62 8.39
N ARG A 155 6.78 20.93 8.35
CA ARG A 155 6.69 21.79 9.53
C ARG A 155 5.23 22.18 9.78
N LEU A 156 4.92 22.53 11.01
CA LEU A 156 3.61 23.04 11.37
C LEU A 156 3.28 24.30 10.56
N GLY A 157 2.10 24.34 9.95
CA GLY A 157 1.69 25.41 9.01
C GLY A 157 2.34 25.33 7.64
N GLY A 158 3.03 24.21 7.32
CA GLY A 158 3.63 24.02 6.00
C GLY A 158 2.63 23.57 4.94
N THR A 159 3.11 23.48 3.70
CA THR A 159 2.33 23.12 2.53
C THR A 159 2.97 21.95 1.79
N VAL A 160 2.13 21.04 1.29
CA VAL A 160 2.48 20.02 0.32
C VAL A 160 1.80 20.39 -0.99
N ARG A 161 2.55 20.43 -2.08
CA ARG A 161 2.04 20.70 -3.41
C ARG A 161 2.22 19.49 -4.28
N CYS A 162 1.10 18.96 -4.79
CA CYS A 162 1.07 17.87 -5.75
C CYS A 162 0.74 18.44 -7.12
N ALA A 163 1.66 18.33 -8.07
CA ALA A 163 1.46 18.80 -9.44
C ALA A 163 1.61 17.64 -10.41
N VAL A 164 0.81 17.68 -11.49
CA VAL A 164 0.92 16.74 -12.60
C VAL A 164 0.86 17.48 -13.91
N ASP A 165 1.68 17.06 -14.87
CA ASP A 165 1.62 17.56 -16.24
C ASP A 165 1.98 16.47 -17.25
N GLU A 166 1.44 16.60 -18.43
CA GLU A 166 1.70 15.75 -19.58
C GLU A 166 2.89 16.32 -20.35
N LEU A 167 4.02 15.58 -20.38
CA LEU A 167 5.24 16.02 -21.07
C LEU A 167 5.15 15.89 -22.58
N GLY A 168 4.30 14.99 -23.08
CA GLY A 168 4.04 14.76 -24.48
C GLY A 168 3.71 13.31 -24.82
N VAL A 169 3.35 13.11 -26.08
CA VAL A 169 2.92 11.81 -26.63
C VAL A 169 3.90 11.37 -27.72
N LYS A 170 4.32 10.09 -27.65
CA LYS A 170 5.14 9.47 -28.68
C LYS A 170 4.49 8.15 -29.13
N GLY A 171 3.88 8.18 -30.32
CA GLY A 171 3.09 7.06 -30.80
C GLY A 171 1.83 6.86 -29.94
N ASN A 172 1.71 5.72 -29.27
CA ASN A 172 0.63 5.40 -28.35
C ASN A 172 1.01 5.59 -26.86
N ILE A 173 2.16 6.17 -26.58
CA ILE A 173 2.67 6.38 -25.23
C ILE A 173 2.60 7.84 -24.85
N VAL A 174 1.86 8.14 -23.79
CA VAL A 174 1.84 9.44 -23.11
C VAL A 174 2.81 9.39 -21.92
N THR A 175 3.50 10.47 -21.66
CA THR A 175 4.45 10.56 -20.53
C THR A 175 3.98 11.64 -19.57
N TYR A 176 3.76 11.28 -18.31
CA TYR A 176 3.40 12.20 -17.24
C TYR A 176 4.59 12.51 -16.36
N ARG A 177 4.59 13.71 -15.82
CA ARG A 177 5.45 14.15 -14.73
C ARG A 177 4.59 14.46 -13.51
N PHE A 178 4.83 13.72 -12.43
CA PHE A 178 4.24 13.95 -11.12
C PHE A 178 5.28 14.63 -10.24
N VAL A 179 4.93 15.74 -9.62
CA VAL A 179 5.81 16.48 -8.71
C VAL A 179 5.13 16.60 -7.36
N VAL A 180 5.79 16.10 -6.30
CA VAL A 180 5.36 16.28 -4.92
C VAL A 180 6.42 17.14 -4.22
N SER A 181 6.04 18.34 -3.84
CA SER A 181 6.92 19.31 -3.18
C SER A 181 6.38 19.66 -1.79
N ASP A 182 7.28 19.79 -0.83
CA ASP A 182 6.96 20.17 0.54
C ASP A 182 7.78 21.36 1.01
N THR A 183 7.28 22.06 2.01
CA THR A 183 7.97 23.16 2.71
C THR A 183 8.54 22.71 4.05
N GLY A 184 8.91 21.44 4.15
CA GLY A 184 9.31 20.78 5.38
C GLY A 184 10.75 21.04 5.81
N VAL A 185 11.29 20.06 6.53
CA VAL A 185 12.64 20.14 7.13
C VAL A 185 13.76 20.02 6.09
N GLY A 186 13.45 19.53 4.88
CA GLY A 186 14.45 19.29 3.84
C GLY A 186 15.50 18.26 4.25
N MET A 187 16.49 18.07 3.40
CA MET A 187 17.52 17.05 3.54
C MET A 187 18.92 17.66 3.38
N SER A 188 19.89 17.10 4.12
CA SER A 188 21.30 17.43 3.92
C SER A 188 21.80 16.81 2.61
N GLU A 189 22.84 17.39 2.00
CA GLU A 189 23.45 16.85 0.77
C GLU A 189 23.96 15.41 0.95
N GLU A 190 24.43 15.05 2.15
CA GLU A 190 24.91 13.72 2.45
C GLU A 190 23.77 12.70 2.47
N PHE A 191 22.63 13.05 3.09
CA PHE A 191 21.44 12.21 3.14
C PHE A 191 20.79 12.09 1.75
N LEU A 192 20.73 13.18 0.99
CA LEU A 192 20.17 13.21 -0.36
C LEU A 192 20.83 12.21 -1.31
N LYS A 193 22.17 12.03 -1.20
CA LYS A 193 22.91 11.05 -2.01
C LYS A 193 22.51 9.60 -1.71
N ARG A 194 21.91 9.36 -0.56
CA ARG A 194 21.62 8.01 -0.05
C ARG A 194 20.14 7.73 0.18
N ILE A 195 19.26 8.68 -0.17
CA ILE A 195 17.82 8.59 0.13
C ILE A 195 17.15 7.35 -0.49
N PHE A 196 17.68 6.84 -1.60
CA PHE A 196 17.20 5.63 -2.28
C PHE A 196 17.92 4.35 -1.83
N GLU A 197 18.90 4.44 -0.93
CA GLU A 197 19.51 3.26 -0.32
C GLU A 197 18.57 2.68 0.75
N PRO A 198 18.34 1.36 0.77
CA PRO A 198 17.50 0.72 1.78
C PRO A 198 17.96 1.08 3.20
N PHE A 199 16.98 1.31 4.11
CA PHE A 199 17.20 1.60 5.54
C PHE A 199 17.93 2.92 5.85
N THR A 200 18.04 3.79 4.90
CA THR A 200 18.61 5.11 5.11
C THR A 200 17.58 6.01 5.81
N GLN A 201 17.96 6.56 6.94
CA GLN A 201 17.16 7.52 7.71
C GLN A 201 18.00 8.76 7.98
N ALA A 202 17.38 9.94 7.96
CA ALA A 202 18.01 11.15 8.43
C ALA A 202 18.31 10.97 9.94
N GLY A 203 19.54 11.26 10.37
CA GLY A 203 20.04 10.97 11.71
C GLY A 203 19.07 11.37 12.82
N SER A 204 19.13 10.62 13.92
CA SER A 204 18.27 10.74 15.10
C SER A 204 18.52 12.03 15.87
N ASP A 205 18.22 13.19 15.31
CA ASP A 205 17.98 14.36 16.12
C ASP A 205 16.67 14.16 16.87
N ALA A 206 16.75 14.20 18.20
CA ALA A 206 15.74 13.81 19.19
C ALA A 206 14.38 14.54 19.10
N ARG A 207 13.98 15.06 17.95
CA ARG A 207 12.72 15.77 17.70
C ARG A 207 11.80 15.10 16.70
N SER A 208 12.22 14.07 15.96
CA SER A 208 11.32 13.34 15.09
C SER A 208 10.76 12.11 15.82
N ASN A 209 9.60 12.27 16.46
CA ASN A 209 8.82 11.16 17.04
C ASN A 209 8.30 10.17 15.97
N TYR A 210 8.70 10.32 14.72
CA TYR A 210 8.22 9.54 13.58
C TYR A 210 9.35 8.70 13.01
N GLN A 211 9.58 7.53 13.62
CA GLN A 211 10.44 6.49 13.04
C GLN A 211 9.77 5.96 11.77
N GLY A 212 10.42 6.16 10.60
CA GLY A 212 10.06 5.49 9.36
C GLY A 212 10.90 4.23 9.19
N THR A 213 10.51 3.34 8.27
CA THR A 213 11.23 2.11 7.96
C THR A 213 12.53 2.35 7.20
N GLY A 214 12.64 3.49 6.52
CA GLY A 214 13.70 3.78 5.55
C GLY A 214 13.58 2.95 4.27
N MET A 215 12.44 2.29 4.05
CA MET A 215 12.16 1.47 2.86
C MET A 215 11.30 2.18 1.82
N GLY A 216 10.51 3.17 2.21
CA GLY A 216 9.57 3.83 1.30
C GLY A 216 10.23 4.38 0.03
N MET A 217 11.35 5.10 0.13
CA MET A 217 12.02 5.67 -1.04
C MET A 217 12.69 4.62 -1.94
N PRO A 218 13.42 3.61 -1.44
CA PRO A 218 13.86 2.46 -2.25
C PRO A 218 12.73 1.76 -2.99
N ILE A 219 11.57 1.54 -2.34
CA ILE A 219 10.38 0.93 -2.94
C ILE A 219 9.83 1.81 -4.07
N VAL A 220 9.67 3.11 -3.81
CA VAL A 220 9.25 4.09 -4.84
C VAL A 220 10.17 4.01 -6.06
N LYS A 221 11.48 4.07 -5.86
CA LYS A 221 12.46 3.97 -6.94
C LYS A 221 12.33 2.64 -7.70
N GLY A 222 12.23 1.51 -6.98
CA GLY A 222 12.08 0.20 -7.58
C GLY A 222 10.82 0.07 -8.44
N PHE A 223 9.67 0.59 -7.99
CA PHE A 223 8.44 0.58 -8.78
C PHE A 223 8.52 1.51 -9.99
N VAL A 224 9.06 2.72 -9.82
CA VAL A 224 9.24 3.66 -10.92
C VAL A 224 10.15 3.08 -12.01
N GLU A 225 11.28 2.46 -11.63
CA GLU A 225 12.18 1.79 -12.58
C GLU A 225 11.52 0.59 -13.28
N LYS A 226 10.67 -0.16 -12.58
CA LYS A 226 9.90 -1.28 -13.17
C LYS A 226 8.83 -0.81 -14.15
N MET A 227 8.29 0.40 -13.95
CA MET A 227 7.34 1.05 -14.88
C MET A 227 8.05 1.84 -15.99
N ASP A 228 9.35 1.58 -16.24
CA ASP A 228 10.16 2.27 -17.25
C ASP A 228 10.23 3.80 -17.06
N GLY A 229 10.04 4.26 -15.83
CA GLY A 229 10.06 5.66 -15.44
C GLY A 229 11.40 6.12 -14.85
N SER A 230 11.41 7.37 -14.38
CA SER A 230 12.52 7.94 -13.62
C SER A 230 12.03 8.74 -12.43
N ILE A 231 12.84 8.81 -11.38
CA ILE A 231 12.61 9.64 -10.21
C ILE A 231 13.83 10.48 -9.91
N ASP A 232 13.61 11.78 -9.72
CA ASP A 232 14.60 12.75 -9.29
C ASP A 232 14.15 13.45 -8.02
N VAL A 233 15.10 13.94 -7.24
CA VAL A 233 14.83 14.66 -5.99
C VAL A 233 15.74 15.87 -5.84
N THR A 234 15.15 16.99 -5.45
CA THR A 234 15.86 18.19 -5.04
C THR A 234 15.42 18.56 -3.63
N SER A 235 16.36 18.94 -2.78
CA SER A 235 16.05 19.33 -1.41
C SER A 235 17.13 20.25 -0.85
N THR A 236 16.70 21.19 -0.04
CA THR A 236 17.56 22.06 0.76
C THR A 236 17.16 21.95 2.23
N GLN A 237 18.12 21.70 3.10
CA GLN A 237 17.85 21.58 4.52
C GLN A 237 17.24 22.89 5.08
N GLY A 238 16.08 22.78 5.71
CA GLY A 238 15.31 23.90 6.25
C GLY A 238 14.34 24.58 5.27
N GLU A 239 14.37 24.23 3.98
CA GLU A 239 13.49 24.84 2.96
C GLU A 239 12.42 23.87 2.45
N GLY A 240 12.70 22.54 2.46
CA GLY A 240 11.81 21.49 2.00
C GLY A 240 12.41 20.61 0.93
N SER A 241 11.57 19.77 0.31
CA SER A 241 11.99 18.83 -0.72
C SER A 241 11.00 18.82 -1.90
N SER A 242 11.48 18.40 -3.06
CA SER A 242 10.68 18.22 -4.26
C SER A 242 11.09 16.93 -4.95
N PHE A 243 10.14 16.01 -5.07
CA PHE A 243 10.29 14.75 -5.78
C PHE A 243 9.60 14.86 -7.13
N CYS A 244 10.30 14.49 -8.18
CA CYS A 244 9.81 14.49 -9.56
C CYS A 244 9.82 13.05 -10.09
N VAL A 245 8.66 12.50 -10.40
CA VAL A 245 8.49 11.17 -10.99
C VAL A 245 7.98 11.32 -12.41
N VAL A 246 8.65 10.66 -13.35
CA VAL A 246 8.24 10.62 -14.77
C VAL A 246 7.87 9.20 -15.13
N LEU A 247 6.64 8.98 -15.61
CA LEU A 247 6.11 7.68 -15.96
C LEU A 247 5.50 7.69 -17.37
N PRO A 248 5.86 6.72 -18.24
CA PRO A 248 5.19 6.49 -19.51
C PRO A 248 4.00 5.54 -19.33
N PHE A 249 2.91 5.80 -20.06
CA PHE A 249 1.73 4.94 -20.12
C PHE A 249 1.24 4.77 -21.56
N GLU A 250 0.66 3.65 -21.85
CA GLU A 250 -0.06 3.44 -23.09
C GLU A 250 -1.41 4.16 -23.03
N ILE A 251 -1.80 4.91 -24.09
CA ILE A 251 -3.08 5.59 -24.14
C ILE A 251 -4.18 4.56 -24.38
N ASP A 252 -5.24 4.59 -23.54
CA ASP A 252 -6.43 3.79 -23.79
C ASP A 252 -7.33 4.51 -24.79
N HIS A 253 -7.48 3.94 -25.98
CA HIS A 253 -8.35 4.46 -27.04
C HIS A 253 -9.79 3.92 -26.96
N ALA A 254 -10.12 3.09 -25.97
CA ALA A 254 -11.44 2.51 -25.79
C ALA A 254 -12.07 2.91 -24.43
N PRO A 255 -12.25 4.22 -24.15
CA PRO A 255 -12.67 4.70 -22.82
C PRO A 255 -14.11 4.31 -22.44
N GLU A 256 -14.89 3.74 -23.35
CA GLU A 256 -16.30 3.40 -23.08
C GLU A 256 -16.53 2.34 -22.00
N ARG A 257 -15.44 1.73 -21.46
CA ARG A 257 -15.53 0.68 -20.43
C ARG A 257 -15.46 1.20 -18.98
N HIS A 258 -15.11 2.48 -18.77
CA HIS A 258 -14.93 3.04 -17.43
C HIS A 258 -16.13 3.82 -16.88
N ALA A 259 -17.18 4.03 -17.68
CA ALA A 259 -18.39 4.73 -17.23
C ALA A 259 -19.27 3.91 -16.26
N GLY A 260 -18.78 2.77 -15.76
CA GLY A 260 -19.53 1.82 -14.94
C GLY A 260 -19.16 1.72 -13.46
N SER A 261 -18.18 2.49 -12.94
CA SER A 261 -17.76 2.34 -11.54
C SER A 261 -17.82 3.60 -10.68
N ALA A 262 -18.20 4.75 -11.23
CA ALA A 262 -18.22 6.02 -10.48
C ALA A 262 -19.60 6.45 -9.94
N ASP A 263 -20.69 5.73 -10.22
CA ASP A 263 -22.05 6.11 -9.80
C ASP A 263 -22.72 5.07 -8.89
N ALA A 264 -22.02 4.56 -7.89
CA ALA A 264 -22.63 3.77 -6.82
C ALA A 264 -22.16 4.19 -5.43
N GLU A 265 -22.07 5.50 -5.16
CA GLU A 265 -22.17 6.04 -3.81
C GLU A 265 -23.65 6.15 -3.38
N GLY A 266 -24.42 5.09 -3.59
CA GLY A 266 -25.58 4.80 -2.80
C GLY A 266 -25.14 3.80 -1.75
N GLU A 267 -25.37 4.08 -0.47
CA GLU A 267 -25.31 3.06 0.58
C GLU A 267 -26.15 1.88 0.07
N CYS A 268 -25.48 0.84 -0.45
CA CYS A 268 -26.16 -0.40 -0.80
C CYS A 268 -26.56 -1.04 0.52
N ASP A 269 -27.87 -1.01 0.82
CA ASP A 269 -28.41 -1.76 1.94
C ASP A 269 -28.18 -3.26 1.66
N VAL A 270 -27.20 -3.84 2.33
CA VAL A 270 -26.85 -5.27 2.27
C VAL A 270 -27.63 -6.09 3.30
N SER A 271 -28.49 -5.46 4.08
CA SER A 271 -29.30 -6.08 5.11
C SER A 271 -30.18 -7.19 4.51
N GLY A 272 -30.13 -8.37 5.12
CA GLY A 272 -30.87 -9.54 4.65
C GLY A 272 -30.21 -10.33 3.52
N MET A 273 -29.06 -9.90 2.98
CA MET A 273 -28.28 -10.72 2.05
C MET A 273 -27.79 -12.01 2.71
N ARG A 274 -27.74 -13.09 1.94
CA ARG A 274 -27.24 -14.40 2.37
C ARG A 274 -25.90 -14.66 1.71
N VAL A 275 -24.86 -14.70 2.50
CA VAL A 275 -23.48 -14.83 2.03
C VAL A 275 -22.90 -16.17 2.47
N LEU A 276 -22.24 -16.88 1.54
CA LEU A 276 -21.37 -18.00 1.85
C LEU A 276 -19.94 -17.46 2.00
N LEU A 277 -19.37 -17.59 3.19
CA LEU A 277 -18.01 -17.13 3.53
C LEU A 277 -17.10 -18.34 3.69
N ALA A 278 -16.05 -18.43 2.87
CA ALA A 278 -15.02 -19.47 2.95
C ALA A 278 -13.68 -18.85 3.35
N GLU A 279 -13.16 -19.25 4.49
CA GLU A 279 -11.93 -18.78 5.11
C GLU A 279 -11.37 -19.89 6.00
N ASP A 280 -10.06 -20.19 5.89
CA ASP A 280 -9.41 -21.28 6.63
C ASP A 280 -8.83 -20.84 7.98
N ASN A 281 -8.75 -19.53 8.23
CA ASN A 281 -8.29 -18.96 9.48
C ASN A 281 -9.47 -18.63 10.39
N ASP A 282 -9.59 -19.32 11.52
CA ASP A 282 -10.70 -19.16 12.48
C ASP A 282 -10.88 -17.71 12.94
N LEU A 283 -9.79 -16.96 13.14
CA LEU A 283 -9.85 -15.56 13.57
C LEU A 283 -10.39 -14.65 12.47
N ASN A 284 -9.93 -14.84 11.23
CA ASN A 284 -10.43 -14.09 10.08
C ASN A 284 -11.90 -14.39 9.84
N LEU A 285 -12.29 -15.68 9.95
CA LEU A 285 -13.67 -16.12 9.81
C LEU A 285 -14.58 -15.45 10.84
N GLU A 286 -14.16 -15.41 12.12
CA GLU A 286 -14.90 -14.76 13.20
C GLU A 286 -15.05 -13.25 12.96
N ILE A 287 -13.95 -12.56 12.58
CA ILE A 287 -13.97 -11.13 12.29
C ILE A 287 -14.90 -10.82 11.12
N ALA A 288 -14.76 -11.53 10.00
CA ALA A 288 -15.57 -11.30 8.81
C ALA A 288 -17.05 -11.61 9.07
N THR A 289 -17.35 -12.68 9.80
CA THR A 289 -18.72 -13.02 10.20
C THR A 289 -19.34 -11.92 11.07
N THR A 290 -18.57 -11.39 12.03
CA THR A 290 -19.04 -10.32 12.92
C THR A 290 -19.34 -9.04 12.12
N LEU A 291 -18.42 -8.62 11.26
CA LEU A 291 -18.59 -7.41 10.44
C LEU A 291 -19.80 -7.52 9.51
N LEU A 292 -19.98 -8.67 8.86
CA LEU A 292 -21.13 -8.90 7.98
C LEU A 292 -22.46 -8.97 8.77
N ALA A 293 -22.44 -9.57 9.95
CA ALA A 293 -23.62 -9.65 10.80
C ALA A 293 -24.05 -8.29 11.35
N ASP A 294 -23.10 -7.40 11.68
CA ASP A 294 -23.35 -6.01 12.10
C ASP A 294 -24.06 -5.20 11.01
N GLU A 295 -23.81 -5.52 9.72
CA GLU A 295 -24.50 -4.97 8.55
C GLU A 295 -25.81 -5.73 8.19
N GLY A 296 -26.25 -6.65 9.03
CA GLY A 296 -27.49 -7.40 8.83
C GLY A 296 -27.44 -8.51 7.79
N VAL A 297 -26.25 -8.98 7.41
CA VAL A 297 -26.02 -10.06 6.45
C VAL A 297 -26.12 -11.42 7.12
N ALA A 298 -26.83 -12.38 6.52
CA ALA A 298 -26.91 -13.76 6.99
C ALA A 298 -25.71 -14.56 6.43
N VAL A 299 -24.75 -14.89 7.28
CA VAL A 299 -23.51 -15.58 6.89
C VAL A 299 -23.62 -17.09 7.10
N THR A 300 -23.18 -17.87 6.08
CA THR A 300 -22.92 -19.30 6.20
C THR A 300 -21.42 -19.50 6.02
N CYS A 301 -20.75 -20.12 6.99
CA CYS A 301 -19.30 -20.31 7.00
C CYS A 301 -18.88 -21.63 6.39
N ALA A 302 -17.69 -21.67 5.76
CA ALA A 302 -16.98 -22.85 5.32
C ALA A 302 -15.49 -22.70 5.63
N ALA A 303 -14.82 -23.73 6.12
CA ALA A 303 -13.42 -23.68 6.53
C ALA A 303 -12.41 -23.95 5.39
N ASN A 304 -12.86 -24.23 4.18
CA ASN A 304 -12.06 -24.46 2.99
C ASN A 304 -12.92 -24.48 1.73
N GLY A 305 -12.27 -24.44 0.54
CA GLY A 305 -12.98 -24.42 -0.74
C GLY A 305 -13.83 -25.65 -1.02
N ARG A 306 -13.46 -26.83 -0.49
CA ARG A 306 -14.25 -28.05 -0.65
C ARG A 306 -15.57 -27.94 0.12
N GLU A 307 -15.52 -27.54 1.37
CA GLU A 307 -16.69 -27.33 2.20
C GLU A 307 -17.62 -26.25 1.64
N ALA A 308 -17.03 -25.17 1.10
CA ALA A 308 -17.80 -24.14 0.41
C ALA A 308 -18.52 -24.68 -0.82
N PHE A 309 -17.85 -25.48 -1.66
CA PHE A 309 -18.46 -26.12 -2.83
C PHE A 309 -19.59 -27.06 -2.43
N ASP A 310 -19.35 -27.96 -1.46
CA ASP A 310 -20.34 -28.93 -1.00
C ASP A 310 -21.57 -28.20 -0.41
N THR A 311 -21.33 -27.17 0.43
CA THR A 311 -22.39 -26.32 1.00
C THR A 311 -23.22 -25.61 -0.08
N PHE A 312 -22.57 -25.16 -1.15
CA PHE A 312 -23.26 -24.51 -2.27
C PHE A 312 -24.13 -25.47 -3.07
N VAL A 313 -23.62 -26.67 -3.35
CA VAL A 313 -24.32 -27.68 -4.17
C VAL A 313 -25.49 -28.33 -3.41
N ASP A 314 -25.36 -28.51 -2.10
CA ASP A 314 -26.38 -29.12 -1.25
C ASP A 314 -27.61 -28.21 -1.00
N ARG A 315 -27.52 -26.94 -1.38
CA ARG A 315 -28.62 -25.98 -1.21
C ARG A 315 -29.33 -25.66 -2.52
N PRO A 316 -30.62 -25.32 -2.47
CA PRO A 316 -31.36 -24.90 -3.66
C PRO A 316 -30.71 -23.69 -4.36
N ALA A 317 -30.89 -23.60 -5.68
CA ALA A 317 -30.44 -22.44 -6.44
C ALA A 317 -31.04 -21.13 -5.86
N GLY A 318 -30.20 -20.09 -5.73
CA GLY A 318 -30.60 -18.83 -5.15
C GLY A 318 -30.60 -18.82 -3.61
N SER A 319 -29.97 -19.80 -2.93
CA SER A 319 -29.80 -19.80 -1.48
C SER A 319 -28.78 -18.78 -1.00
N PHE A 320 -27.85 -18.36 -1.84
CA PHE A 320 -26.85 -17.36 -1.58
C PHE A 320 -26.92 -16.22 -2.60
N ASP A 321 -26.79 -15.00 -2.12
CA ASP A 321 -26.78 -13.80 -2.93
C ASP A 321 -25.34 -13.41 -3.33
N ALA A 322 -24.35 -13.80 -2.49
CA ALA A 322 -22.92 -13.64 -2.78
C ALA A 322 -22.10 -14.77 -2.13
N ILE A 323 -20.86 -14.95 -2.64
CA ILE A 323 -19.86 -15.85 -2.08
C ILE A 323 -18.58 -15.03 -1.88
N LEU A 324 -18.12 -14.96 -0.63
CA LEU A 324 -16.81 -14.41 -0.26
C LEU A 324 -15.88 -15.62 -0.03
N MET A 325 -14.76 -15.64 -0.74
CA MET A 325 -13.90 -16.81 -0.75
C MET A 325 -12.43 -16.40 -0.70
N ASP A 326 -11.72 -16.87 0.33
CA ASP A 326 -10.27 -16.74 0.33
C ASP A 326 -9.64 -17.55 -0.80
N ILE A 327 -8.54 -17.03 -1.34
CA ILE A 327 -7.82 -17.66 -2.45
C ILE A 327 -6.96 -18.82 -1.94
N MET A 328 -6.31 -18.64 -0.80
CA MET A 328 -5.28 -19.55 -0.29
C MET A 328 -5.82 -20.42 0.85
N MET A 329 -6.54 -21.48 0.53
CA MET A 329 -7.09 -22.42 1.52
C MET A 329 -6.56 -23.83 1.33
N PRO A 330 -6.46 -24.64 2.42
CA PRO A 330 -6.12 -26.06 2.33
C PRO A 330 -7.22 -26.88 1.66
N VAL A 331 -6.90 -28.09 1.21
CA VAL A 331 -7.81 -29.08 0.61
C VAL A 331 -8.29 -28.71 -0.79
N MET A 332 -8.84 -27.52 -0.98
CA MET A 332 -9.26 -26.94 -2.25
C MET A 332 -9.09 -25.42 -2.14
N ASP A 333 -8.31 -24.84 -3.04
CA ASP A 333 -8.12 -23.40 -3.08
C ASP A 333 -9.35 -22.65 -3.62
N GLY A 334 -9.37 -21.32 -3.43
CA GLY A 334 -10.53 -20.52 -3.82
C GLY A 334 -10.76 -20.45 -5.32
N TYR A 335 -9.71 -20.57 -6.15
CA TYR A 335 -9.87 -20.62 -7.61
C TYR A 335 -10.50 -21.95 -8.05
N GLU A 336 -10.04 -23.07 -7.50
CA GLU A 336 -10.62 -24.38 -7.77
C GLU A 336 -12.07 -24.45 -7.35
N ALA A 337 -12.40 -23.93 -6.14
CA ALA A 337 -13.75 -23.88 -5.62
C ALA A 337 -14.67 -23.00 -6.49
N ALA A 338 -14.24 -21.79 -6.86
CA ALA A 338 -14.99 -20.89 -7.72
C ALA A 338 -15.24 -21.50 -9.11
N CYS A 339 -14.24 -22.19 -9.68
CA CYS A 339 -14.38 -22.90 -10.94
C CYS A 339 -15.38 -24.06 -10.84
N ALA A 340 -15.35 -24.82 -9.72
CA ALA A 340 -16.27 -25.94 -9.48
C ALA A 340 -17.72 -25.43 -9.32
N ILE A 341 -17.93 -24.36 -8.53
CA ILE A 341 -19.23 -23.74 -8.32
C ILE A 341 -19.80 -23.24 -9.67
N ARG A 342 -19.02 -22.50 -10.45
CA ARG A 342 -19.48 -22.00 -11.77
C ARG A 342 -19.87 -23.12 -12.75
N ARG A 343 -19.24 -24.30 -12.65
CA ARG A 343 -19.58 -25.46 -13.50
C ARG A 343 -20.82 -26.18 -13.01
N SER A 344 -21.16 -26.11 -11.72
CA SER A 344 -22.35 -26.74 -11.15
C SER A 344 -23.63 -25.91 -11.39
N VAL A 345 -23.50 -24.61 -11.62
CA VAL A 345 -24.60 -23.73 -12.02
C VAL A 345 -24.82 -23.92 -13.53
N LYS A 346 -25.75 -24.79 -13.90
CA LYS A 346 -26.26 -24.95 -15.27
C LYS A 346 -27.73 -24.61 -15.34
#